data_b34c4f5cd53216e68c69e656690c11d6
#
_entry.id   b34c4f5cd53216e68c69e656690c11d6
#
_cell.length_a   1.000
_cell.length_b   1.000
_cell.length_c   1.000
_cell.angle_alpha   90.00
_cell.angle_beta   90.00
_cell.angle_gamma   90.00
#
_symmetry.space_group_name_H-M   'P 1'
#
loop_
_entity.id
_entity.type
_entity.pdbx_description
1 polymer ?
#
loop_
_entity_poly.entity_id
_entity_poly.type
_entity_poly.pdbx_seq_one_letter_code
_entity_poly.pdbx_strand_id
1 'polypeptide(L)'
;MSVRFPHLFASSPGAVGRKPQRWAKAACWIAFLSPLPSVCWRTAMLAGADTGFAEADIYRSSASGALYVLLLDALQVGAAALSSGLCYGWGEKVPKWVPRLGGKTVHRRLAAIVGGAGALCLYFVVGVIAVRIIGVSAGVWEGWTPMAGMNSAQRAVLVAAYGPAALWPFA
;
A
#
# COMPACT_ATOMS: atom_id res chain seq x y z
N MET A 1 -46.62 8.41 36.31
CA MET A 1 -46.11 7.17 35.73
C MET A 1 -44.84 7.52 34.92
N SER A 2 -43.65 7.45 35.58
CA SER A 2 -42.39 7.95 35.03
C SER A 2 -41.64 6.78 34.37
N VAL A 3 -41.57 6.74 33.05
CA VAL A 3 -40.84 5.69 32.30
C VAL A 3 -39.37 6.08 32.29
N ARG A 4 -38.55 5.38 33.12
CA ARG A 4 -37.08 5.47 33.04
C ARG A 4 -36.61 4.65 31.86
N PHE A 5 -36.08 5.31 30.84
CA PHE A 5 -35.31 4.65 29.78
C PHE A 5 -33.96 4.20 30.37
N PRO A 6 -33.60 2.89 30.26
CA PRO A 6 -32.29 2.42 30.67
C PRO A 6 -31.23 2.98 29.71
N HIS A 7 -30.11 3.45 30.27
CA HIS A 7 -28.96 3.97 29.58
C HIS A 7 -28.34 2.92 28.65
N LEU A 8 -28.71 2.95 27.38
CA LEU A 8 -28.19 2.09 26.31
C LEU A 8 -26.79 2.49 25.80
N PHE A 9 -26.13 3.43 26.49
CA PHE A 9 -24.76 3.87 26.18
C PHE A 9 -23.86 3.81 27.41
N ALA A 10 -23.85 2.67 28.08
CA ALA A 10 -22.76 2.40 29.00
C ALA A 10 -21.49 2.19 28.17
N SER A 11 -20.69 3.24 28.04
CA SER A 11 -19.31 3.17 27.56
C SER A 11 -18.56 2.21 28.48
N SER A 12 -18.27 1.02 28.00
CA SER A 12 -17.41 0.07 28.72
C SER A 12 -16.03 0.71 28.92
N PRO A 13 -15.61 1.01 30.16
CA PRO A 13 -14.27 1.54 30.44
C PRO A 13 -13.29 0.37 30.48
N GLY A 14 -12.98 -0.22 29.31
CA GLY A 14 -12.15 -1.42 29.24
C GLY A 14 -11.39 -1.64 27.93
N ALA A 15 -11.50 -0.72 26.97
CA ALA A 15 -10.88 -0.91 25.64
C ALA A 15 -9.50 -0.24 25.48
N VAL A 16 -8.96 0.37 26.54
CA VAL A 16 -7.62 0.97 26.54
C VAL A 16 -6.63 -0.09 26.99
N GLY A 17 -5.86 -0.64 26.04
CA GLY A 17 -4.69 -1.48 26.36
C GLY A 17 -4.74 -2.94 25.96
N ARG A 18 -5.64 -3.38 25.08
CA ARG A 18 -5.50 -4.73 24.50
C ARG A 18 -4.25 -4.80 23.65
N LYS A 19 -3.24 -5.54 24.12
CA LYS A 19 -2.04 -5.83 23.31
C LYS A 19 -2.48 -6.44 21.97
N PRO A 20 -1.98 -5.93 20.84
CA PRO A 20 -2.36 -6.47 19.54
C PRO A 20 -2.03 -7.96 19.48
N GLN A 21 -2.95 -8.74 18.96
CA GLN A 21 -2.79 -10.20 18.82
C GLN A 21 -1.59 -10.49 17.90
N ARG A 22 -0.95 -11.65 18.08
CA ARG A 22 0.25 -12.02 17.30
C ARG A 22 0.02 -11.97 15.79
N TRP A 23 -1.15 -12.42 15.34
CA TRP A 23 -1.52 -12.38 13.93
C TRP A 23 -1.61 -10.94 13.37
N ALA A 24 -2.15 -9.99 14.16
CA ALA A 24 -2.25 -8.59 13.72
C ALA A 24 -0.86 -7.95 13.54
N LYS A 25 0.10 -8.29 14.44
CA LYS A 25 1.49 -7.85 14.26
C LYS A 25 2.11 -8.47 13.01
N ALA A 26 1.88 -9.76 12.75
CA ALA A 26 2.38 -10.43 11.56
C ALA A 26 1.81 -9.79 10.29
N ALA A 27 0.49 -9.52 10.25
CA ALA A 27 -0.16 -8.84 9.13
C ALA A 27 0.44 -7.44 8.89
N CYS A 28 0.70 -6.65 9.93
CA CYS A 28 1.37 -5.36 9.80
C CYS A 28 2.77 -5.48 9.21
N TRP A 29 3.56 -6.46 9.64
CA TRP A 29 4.89 -6.68 9.08
C TRP A 29 4.84 -7.15 7.62
N ILE A 30 3.89 -8.03 7.28
CA ILE A 30 3.66 -8.45 5.89
C ILE A 30 3.27 -7.24 5.04
N ALA A 31 2.32 -6.42 5.49
CA ALA A 31 1.90 -5.21 4.79
C ALA A 31 3.06 -4.21 4.62
N PHE A 32 3.93 -4.06 5.63
CA PHE A 32 5.08 -3.17 5.55
C PHE A 32 6.19 -3.68 4.62
N LEU A 33 6.46 -4.99 4.63
CA LEU A 33 7.56 -5.59 3.86
C LEU A 33 7.18 -5.88 2.40
N SER A 34 5.89 -6.12 2.12
CA SER A 34 5.43 -6.51 0.78
C SER A 34 5.76 -5.52 -0.35
N PRO A 35 5.78 -4.19 -0.16
CA PRO A 35 6.16 -3.26 -1.23
C PRO A 35 7.67 -3.13 -1.43
N LEU A 36 8.52 -3.55 -0.48
CA LEU A 36 9.96 -3.35 -0.55
C LEU A 36 10.61 -3.98 -1.79
N PRO A 37 10.26 -5.22 -2.21
CA PRO A 37 10.86 -5.80 -3.41
C PRO A 37 10.59 -4.96 -4.67
N SER A 38 9.40 -4.37 -4.83
CA SER A 38 9.08 -3.52 -5.97
C SER A 38 9.81 -2.18 -5.92
N VAL A 39 10.00 -1.61 -4.74
CA VAL A 39 10.84 -0.41 -4.52
C VAL A 39 12.29 -0.71 -4.89
N CYS A 40 12.85 -1.82 -4.41
CA CYS A 40 14.21 -2.24 -4.76
C CYS A 40 14.39 -2.43 -6.27
N TRP A 41 13.41 -3.06 -6.94
CA TRP A 41 13.47 -3.27 -8.38
C TRP A 41 13.47 -1.94 -9.15
N ARG A 42 12.58 -0.99 -8.80
CA ARG A 42 12.53 0.34 -9.44
C ARG A 42 13.78 1.16 -9.16
N THR A 43 14.29 1.10 -7.94
CA THR A 43 15.55 1.79 -7.57
C THR A 43 16.74 1.20 -8.34
N ALA A 44 16.83 -0.12 -8.47
CA ALA A 44 17.85 -0.78 -9.29
C ALA A 44 17.73 -0.39 -10.76
N MET A 45 16.50 -0.34 -11.29
CA MET A 45 16.23 0.17 -12.64
C MET A 45 16.75 1.59 -12.83
N LEU A 46 16.47 2.51 -11.92
CA LEU A 46 16.96 3.90 -11.98
C LEU A 46 18.49 3.97 -11.86
N ALA A 47 19.10 3.08 -11.07
CA ALA A 47 20.56 2.98 -10.92
C ALA A 47 21.28 2.40 -12.15
N GLY A 48 20.56 2.01 -13.19
CA GLY A 48 21.15 1.51 -14.44
C GLY A 48 21.22 -0.02 -14.56
N ALA A 49 20.62 -0.76 -13.61
CA ALA A 49 20.55 -2.21 -13.73
C ALA A 49 19.70 -2.62 -14.95
N ASP A 50 20.12 -3.66 -15.65
CA ASP A 50 19.34 -4.28 -16.72
C ASP A 50 18.19 -5.07 -16.13
N THR A 51 17.05 -4.42 -16.00
CA THR A 51 15.80 -5.03 -15.51
C THR A 51 14.96 -5.63 -16.63
N GLY A 52 15.39 -5.47 -17.91
CA GLY A 52 14.63 -5.87 -19.09
C GLY A 52 13.40 -5.00 -19.36
N PHE A 53 13.19 -3.92 -18.61
CA PHE A 53 12.08 -3.00 -18.84
C PHE A 53 12.40 -2.11 -20.04
N ALA A 54 11.66 -2.28 -21.14
CA ALA A 54 11.95 -1.63 -22.43
C ALA A 54 11.97 -0.10 -22.36
N GLU A 55 11.17 0.49 -21.46
CA GLU A 55 11.02 1.93 -21.33
C GLU A 55 11.84 2.52 -20.16
N ALA A 56 12.79 1.76 -19.61
CA ALA A 56 13.62 2.21 -18.48
C ALA A 56 14.34 3.53 -18.77
N ASP A 57 14.77 3.75 -20.02
CA ASP A 57 15.50 4.94 -20.41
C ASP A 57 14.64 6.21 -20.37
N ILE A 58 13.33 6.13 -20.54
CA ILE A 58 12.42 7.28 -20.40
C ILE A 58 12.51 7.85 -18.98
N TYR A 59 12.61 6.97 -17.99
CA TYR A 59 12.70 7.36 -16.57
C TYR A 59 14.13 7.74 -16.15
N ARG A 60 15.15 7.15 -16.79
CA ARG A 60 16.56 7.44 -16.49
C ARG A 60 17.05 8.72 -17.11
N SER A 61 16.63 9.01 -18.34
CA SER A 61 17.15 10.14 -19.13
C SER A 61 16.68 11.50 -18.64
N SER A 62 15.62 11.57 -17.83
CA SER A 62 15.07 12.83 -17.34
C SER A 62 15.00 12.89 -15.83
N ALA A 63 15.36 14.03 -15.25
CA ALA A 63 15.22 14.26 -13.82
C ALA A 63 13.75 14.17 -13.37
N SER A 64 12.81 14.57 -14.20
CA SER A 64 11.35 14.45 -13.92
C SER A 64 10.90 13.00 -13.89
N GLY A 65 11.39 12.14 -14.78
CA GLY A 65 11.11 10.70 -14.78
C GLY A 65 11.65 10.00 -13.54
N ALA A 66 12.90 10.28 -13.19
CA ALA A 66 13.50 9.74 -11.99
C ALA A 66 12.76 10.21 -10.72
N LEU A 67 12.44 11.51 -10.63
CA LEU A 67 11.68 12.07 -9.51
C LEU A 67 10.29 11.45 -9.38
N TYR A 68 9.60 11.21 -10.49
CA TYR A 68 8.30 10.55 -10.51
C TYR A 68 8.38 9.15 -9.86
N VAL A 69 9.35 8.33 -10.25
CA VAL A 69 9.53 6.99 -9.69
C VAL A 69 9.87 7.05 -8.20
N LEU A 70 10.78 7.94 -7.79
CA LEU A 70 11.16 8.12 -6.39
C LEU A 70 9.99 8.62 -5.53
N LEU A 71 9.13 9.49 -6.06
CA LEU A 71 7.92 9.94 -5.36
C LEU A 71 6.92 8.80 -5.19
N LEU A 72 6.73 7.96 -6.21
CA LEU A 72 5.90 6.76 -6.09
C LEU A 72 6.44 5.81 -5.01
N ASP A 73 7.75 5.59 -4.98
CA ASP A 73 8.40 4.76 -3.97
C ASP A 73 8.23 5.35 -2.57
N ALA A 74 8.43 6.65 -2.41
CA ALA A 74 8.24 7.34 -1.14
C ALA A 74 6.78 7.27 -0.66
N LEU A 75 5.81 7.46 -1.55
CA LEU A 75 4.38 7.32 -1.24
C LEU A 75 4.04 5.89 -0.84
N GLN A 76 4.57 4.90 -1.55
CA GLN A 76 4.32 3.48 -1.26
C GLN A 76 4.88 3.07 0.09
N VAL A 77 6.15 3.43 0.38
CA VAL A 77 6.79 3.17 1.68
C VAL A 77 6.09 3.95 2.79
N GLY A 78 5.72 5.21 2.54
CA GLY A 78 4.97 6.04 3.46
C GLY A 78 3.61 5.43 3.83
N ALA A 79 2.85 4.96 2.85
CA ALA A 79 1.57 4.28 3.07
C ALA A 79 1.74 2.98 3.87
N ALA A 80 2.77 2.18 3.53
CA ALA A 80 3.11 0.98 4.26
C ALA A 80 3.52 1.28 5.71
N ALA A 81 4.28 2.34 5.95
CA ALA A 81 4.64 2.79 7.29
C ALA A 81 3.40 3.27 8.07
N LEU A 82 2.49 4.02 7.44
CA LEU A 82 1.25 4.47 8.07
C LEU A 82 0.34 3.30 8.46
N SER A 83 0.27 2.25 7.65
CA SER A 83 -0.53 1.06 7.97
C SER A 83 -0.02 0.34 9.23
N SER A 84 1.29 0.42 9.54
CA SER A 84 1.84 -0.11 10.79
C SER A 84 1.30 0.62 12.02
N GLY A 85 0.88 1.88 11.89
CA GLY A 85 0.23 2.64 12.97
C GLY A 85 -1.07 2.02 13.48
N LEU A 86 -1.73 1.18 12.68
CA LEU A 86 -2.93 0.45 13.12
C LEU A 86 -2.60 -0.59 14.21
N CYS A 87 -1.36 -1.10 14.23
CA CYS A 87 -0.91 -2.11 15.17
C CYS A 87 -0.10 -1.55 16.34
N TYR A 88 0.39 -0.32 16.20
CA TYR A 88 1.20 0.34 17.22
C TYR A 88 0.50 1.58 17.74
N GLY A 89 0.62 1.85 19.05
CA GLY A 89 -0.08 2.96 19.73
C GLY A 89 0.22 4.36 19.18
N TRP A 90 1.26 4.53 18.34
CA TRP A 90 1.53 5.82 17.70
C TRP A 90 0.46 6.20 16.65
N GLY A 91 -0.25 5.24 16.09
CA GLY A 91 -1.38 5.49 15.17
C GLY A 91 -2.67 5.93 15.87
N GLU A 92 -2.74 5.85 17.20
CA GLU A 92 -3.91 6.30 17.98
C GLU A 92 -3.98 7.83 18.13
N LYS A 93 -2.84 8.51 18.02
CA LYS A 93 -2.73 9.96 18.18
C LYS A 93 -2.07 10.60 16.97
N VAL A 94 -2.64 11.69 16.50
CA VAL A 94 -2.03 12.48 15.43
C VAL A 94 -0.68 13.02 15.91
N PRO A 95 0.41 12.87 15.11
CA PRO A 95 1.72 13.40 15.47
C PRO A 95 1.65 14.91 15.78
N LYS A 96 2.38 15.36 16.81
CA LYS A 96 2.34 16.74 17.29
C LYS A 96 2.78 17.77 16.24
N TRP A 97 3.54 17.37 15.23
CA TRP A 97 3.99 18.24 14.14
C TRP A 97 2.90 18.59 13.13
N VAL A 98 1.74 17.89 13.17
CA VAL A 98 0.62 18.18 12.26
C VAL A 98 -0.14 19.42 12.75
N PRO A 99 -0.17 20.52 11.96
CA PRO A 99 -0.86 21.73 12.34
C PRO A 99 -2.34 21.48 12.60
N ARG A 100 -2.92 22.09 13.64
CA ARG A 100 -4.34 22.01 14.04
C ARG A 100 -4.87 20.66 14.51
N LEU A 101 -4.21 19.54 14.21
CA LEU A 101 -4.65 18.18 14.56
C LEU A 101 -3.70 17.46 15.51
N GLY A 102 -2.48 17.98 15.71
CA GLY A 102 -1.45 17.37 16.56
C GLY A 102 -1.95 17.02 17.96
N GLY A 103 -1.70 15.79 18.39
CA GLY A 103 -2.07 15.29 19.72
C GLY A 103 -3.53 14.84 19.88
N LYS A 104 -4.42 15.09 18.89
CA LYS A 104 -5.80 14.59 18.91
C LYS A 104 -5.85 13.10 18.66
N THR A 105 -6.77 12.40 19.34
CA THR A 105 -7.04 10.99 19.09
C THR A 105 -7.73 10.80 17.73
N VAL A 106 -7.24 9.84 16.95
CA VAL A 106 -7.85 9.49 15.66
C VAL A 106 -9.16 8.75 15.92
N HIS A 107 -10.24 9.24 15.33
CA HIS A 107 -11.55 8.59 15.47
C HIS A 107 -11.55 7.29 14.68
N ARG A 108 -11.75 6.14 15.35
CA ARG A 108 -11.66 4.79 14.73
C ARG A 108 -12.54 4.64 13.49
N ARG A 109 -13.76 5.23 13.49
CA ARG A 109 -14.66 5.19 12.33
C ARG A 109 -14.09 5.95 11.15
N LEU A 110 -13.50 7.13 11.38
CA LEU A 110 -12.87 7.93 10.32
C LEU A 110 -11.67 7.19 9.72
N ALA A 111 -10.80 6.62 10.56
CA ALA A 111 -9.67 5.81 10.10
C ALA A 111 -10.13 4.60 9.26
N ALA A 112 -11.18 3.90 9.69
CA ALA A 112 -11.73 2.76 8.95
C ALA A 112 -12.36 3.18 7.60
N ILE A 113 -13.06 4.31 7.54
CA ILE A 113 -13.67 4.83 6.29
C ILE A 113 -12.56 5.25 5.32
N VAL A 114 -11.59 6.03 5.77
CA VAL A 114 -10.50 6.51 4.91
C VAL A 114 -9.63 5.33 4.44
N GLY A 115 -9.28 4.41 5.34
CA GLY A 115 -8.52 3.21 5.00
C GLY A 115 -9.29 2.29 4.04
N GLY A 116 -10.58 2.06 4.30
CA GLY A 116 -11.44 1.26 3.43
C GLY A 116 -11.62 1.87 2.03
N ALA A 117 -11.83 3.18 1.96
CA ALA A 117 -11.92 3.88 0.67
C ALA A 117 -10.60 3.80 -0.11
N GLY A 118 -9.46 3.97 0.57
CA GLY A 118 -8.13 3.82 -0.03
C GLY A 118 -7.88 2.40 -0.54
N ALA A 119 -8.24 1.38 0.24
CA ALA A 119 -8.14 -0.01 -0.17
C ALA A 119 -9.02 -0.30 -1.39
N LEU A 120 -10.28 0.14 -1.40
CA LEU A 120 -11.20 -0.01 -2.54
C LEU A 120 -10.65 0.65 -3.81
N CYS A 121 -10.12 1.86 -3.71
CA CYS A 121 -9.49 2.55 -4.82
C CYS A 121 -8.28 1.76 -5.36
N LEU A 122 -7.43 1.25 -4.48
CA LEU A 122 -6.28 0.43 -4.84
C LEU A 122 -6.71 -0.87 -5.54
N TYR A 123 -7.71 -1.58 -5.01
CA TYR A 123 -8.27 -2.78 -5.64
C TYR A 123 -8.80 -2.50 -7.05
N PHE A 124 -9.51 -1.40 -7.21
CA PHE A 124 -10.04 -1.01 -8.51
C PHE A 124 -8.91 -0.77 -9.51
N VAL A 125 -7.90 0.03 -9.15
CA VAL A 125 -6.76 0.34 -10.01
C VAL A 125 -5.96 -0.91 -10.37
N VAL A 126 -5.61 -1.73 -9.35
CA VAL A 126 -4.86 -2.98 -9.56
C VAL A 126 -5.68 -3.95 -10.40
N GLY A 127 -6.99 -4.06 -10.16
CA GLY A 127 -7.89 -4.91 -10.94
C GLY A 127 -7.95 -4.51 -12.41
N VAL A 128 -8.10 -3.22 -12.71
CA VAL A 128 -8.09 -2.71 -14.09
C VAL A 128 -6.77 -3.00 -14.78
N ILE A 129 -5.63 -2.77 -14.10
CA ILE A 129 -4.30 -3.06 -14.66
C ILE A 129 -4.15 -4.56 -14.91
N ALA A 130 -4.54 -5.41 -13.97
CA ALA A 130 -4.45 -6.87 -14.11
C ALA A 130 -5.29 -7.38 -15.29
N VAL A 131 -6.53 -6.93 -15.42
CA VAL A 131 -7.41 -7.28 -16.53
C VAL A 131 -6.79 -6.85 -17.87
N ARG A 132 -6.23 -5.65 -17.94
CA ARG A 132 -5.53 -5.17 -19.13
C ARG A 132 -4.32 -6.04 -19.49
N ILE A 133 -3.46 -6.34 -18.53
CA ILE A 133 -2.27 -7.20 -18.75
C ILE A 133 -2.70 -8.59 -19.22
N ILE A 134 -3.70 -9.20 -18.57
CA ILE A 134 -4.21 -10.51 -18.94
C ILE A 134 -4.80 -10.48 -20.37
N GLY A 135 -5.62 -9.49 -20.68
CA GLY A 135 -6.25 -9.37 -22.01
C GLY A 135 -5.23 -9.20 -23.14
N VAL A 136 -4.19 -8.40 -22.93
CA VAL A 136 -3.10 -8.24 -23.91
C VAL A 136 -2.25 -9.51 -23.99
N SER A 137 -1.95 -10.17 -22.88
CA SER A 137 -1.19 -11.43 -22.87
C SER A 137 -1.93 -12.59 -23.51
N ALA A 138 -3.26 -12.58 -23.45
CA ALA A 138 -4.14 -13.57 -24.10
C ALA A 138 -4.43 -13.25 -25.58
N GLY A 139 -3.91 -12.14 -26.11
CA GLY A 139 -4.16 -11.71 -27.49
C GLY A 139 -5.59 -11.20 -27.76
N VAL A 140 -6.37 -10.93 -26.70
CA VAL A 140 -7.73 -10.38 -26.82
C VAL A 140 -7.71 -8.88 -27.14
N TRP A 141 -6.68 -8.19 -26.64
CA TRP A 141 -6.49 -6.75 -26.84
C TRP A 141 -5.10 -6.47 -27.39
N GLU A 142 -5.01 -5.46 -28.23
CA GLU A 142 -3.73 -4.89 -28.62
C GLU A 142 -3.24 -3.91 -27.54
N GLY A 143 -1.94 -3.90 -27.29
CA GLY A 143 -1.37 -2.99 -26.32
C GLY A 143 -0.02 -3.43 -25.80
N TRP A 144 0.54 -2.56 -24.96
CA TRP A 144 1.81 -2.77 -24.30
C TRP A 144 1.64 -3.55 -22.98
N THR A 145 2.60 -4.41 -22.67
CA THR A 145 2.71 -5.07 -21.37
C THR A 145 4.08 -4.78 -20.77
N PRO A 146 4.18 -4.67 -19.42
CA PRO A 146 5.46 -4.48 -18.75
C PRO A 146 6.48 -5.58 -19.02
N MET A 147 6.01 -6.74 -19.48
CA MET A 147 6.84 -7.93 -19.79
C MET A 147 7.29 -7.99 -21.24
N ALA A 148 6.91 -7.01 -22.07
CA ALA A 148 7.29 -6.98 -23.48
C ALA A 148 8.82 -6.90 -23.62
N GLY A 149 9.41 -7.80 -24.41
CA GLY A 149 10.86 -7.86 -24.63
C GLY A 149 11.68 -8.49 -23.50
N MET A 150 11.10 -8.82 -22.34
CA MET A 150 11.81 -9.46 -21.25
C MET A 150 12.10 -10.94 -21.53
N ASN A 151 13.28 -11.40 -21.13
CA ASN A 151 13.61 -12.82 -21.07
C ASN A 151 12.93 -13.51 -19.86
N SER A 152 13.01 -14.84 -19.77
CA SER A 152 12.36 -15.61 -18.71
C SER A 152 12.85 -15.25 -17.30
N ALA A 153 14.15 -14.99 -17.15
CA ALA A 153 14.74 -14.60 -15.86
C ALA A 153 14.26 -13.20 -15.42
N GLN A 154 14.24 -12.23 -16.33
CA GLN A 154 13.75 -10.87 -16.07
C GLN A 154 12.27 -10.87 -15.70
N ARG A 155 11.44 -11.69 -16.40
CA ARG A 155 10.01 -11.88 -16.03
C ARG A 155 9.85 -12.47 -14.62
N ALA A 156 10.65 -13.47 -14.28
CA ALA A 156 10.63 -14.06 -12.95
C ALA A 156 10.98 -13.03 -11.85
N VAL A 157 12.00 -12.21 -12.09
CA VAL A 157 12.38 -11.13 -11.16
C VAL A 157 11.27 -10.08 -11.03
N LEU A 158 10.63 -9.68 -12.15
CA LEU A 158 9.51 -8.75 -12.12
C LEU A 158 8.34 -9.31 -11.31
N VAL A 159 7.96 -10.58 -11.55
CA VAL A 159 6.89 -11.24 -10.80
C VAL A 159 7.25 -11.37 -9.31
N ALA A 160 8.50 -11.70 -8.98
CA ALA A 160 8.97 -11.76 -7.60
C ALA A 160 8.97 -10.38 -6.92
N ALA A 161 9.26 -9.32 -7.66
CA ALA A 161 9.27 -7.96 -7.15
C ALA A 161 7.85 -7.41 -6.87
N TYR A 162 6.90 -7.70 -7.76
CA TYR A 162 5.54 -7.16 -7.68
C TYR A 162 4.52 -8.13 -7.08
N GLY A 163 4.80 -9.44 -7.07
CA GLY A 163 3.93 -10.46 -6.50
C GLY A 163 3.55 -10.20 -5.04
N PRO A 164 4.51 -9.93 -4.14
CA PRO A 164 4.19 -9.62 -2.75
C PRO A 164 3.31 -8.38 -2.59
N ALA A 165 3.53 -7.34 -3.42
CA ALA A 165 2.71 -6.14 -3.40
C ALA A 165 1.28 -6.39 -3.91
N ALA A 166 1.09 -7.33 -4.84
CA ALA A 166 -0.23 -7.73 -5.32
C ALA A 166 -1.05 -8.48 -4.23
N LEU A 167 -0.38 -9.09 -3.25
CA LEU A 167 -1.03 -9.74 -2.11
C LEU A 167 -1.42 -8.76 -1.01
N TRP A 168 -0.91 -7.53 -1.03
CA TRP A 168 -1.16 -6.52 -0.02
C TRP A 168 -2.65 -6.27 0.26
N PRO A 169 -3.56 -6.27 -0.73
CA PRO A 169 -4.98 -6.13 -0.47
C PRO A 169 -5.60 -7.27 0.35
N PHE A 170 -4.96 -8.41 0.45
CA PHE A 170 -5.45 -9.59 1.17
C PHE A 170 -4.80 -9.77 2.56
N ALA A 171 -3.83 -8.92 2.93
CA ALA A 171 -3.15 -8.93 4.22
C ALA A 171 -3.81 -8.00 5.23
#